data_fa5c811abac69a06d49249dc272eab0b
#
_entry.id   fa5c811abac69a06d49249dc272eab0b
#
_cell.length_a   1.000
_cell.length_b   1.000
_cell.length_c   1.000
_cell.angle_alpha   90.00
_cell.angle_beta   90.00
_cell.angle_gamma   90.00
#
_symmetry.space_group_name_H-M   'P 1'
#
loop_
_entity.id
_entity.type
_entity.pdbx_description
1 polymer ?
#
loop_
_entity_poly.entity_id
_entity_poly.type
_entity_poly.pdbx_seq_one_letter_code
_entity_poly.pdbx_strand_id
1 'polypeptide(L)'
;NMRKSIFKNRNVRKALTYAFDFEWSNRNLFYNAYTRTKSFFDNSELASQNLPSKEELLILENYRGKIPDEVFTTIFSPPNTDEENGLRKNLRVARRLLKKEGWIIKDDVLTNKSTGEIFEFEILLRSPLFERIVLPMKRNLKKLGIIVSIRTVQDDSQYIRRLEDYDYDMIVVNYGSIISPGNEQKNYWGSAAADQKASPNYIGVKNPVVDEIIDGLISAKSRKELVTYTKVLDRILLFNYYLIPQFHIGHYRVAYWNKISRPDISQKYDLGFDFWWFEQKKAKNMSEISSSSSDKKNNKDNSIYYLLLIFLLFVLWKMKRKTN
;
A
#
# COMPACT_ATOMS: atom_id res chain seq x y z
N ASN A 1 7.79 -2.44 -13.88
CA ASN A 1 9.17 -2.56 -14.35
C ASN A 1 9.33 -1.95 -15.74
N MET A 2 9.86 -0.71 -15.83
CA MET A 2 10.03 0.03 -17.09
C MET A 2 11.15 -0.54 -18.01
N ARG A 3 11.88 -1.56 -17.56
CA ARG A 3 12.79 -2.31 -18.43
C ARG A 3 12.00 -3.09 -19.50
N LYS A 4 10.70 -3.39 -19.22
CA LYS A 4 9.78 -4.00 -20.18
C LYS A 4 9.19 -2.95 -21.13
N SER A 5 9.16 -3.26 -22.43
CA SER A 5 8.73 -2.36 -23.51
C SER A 5 7.35 -1.75 -23.27
N ILE A 6 6.40 -2.58 -22.87
CA ILE A 6 5.00 -2.20 -22.65
C ILE A 6 4.80 -1.12 -21.58
N PHE A 7 5.74 -0.97 -20.62
CA PHE A 7 5.66 0.02 -19.55
C PHE A 7 6.50 1.28 -19.77
N LYS A 8 7.25 1.39 -20.86
CA LYS A 8 8.09 2.58 -21.15
C LYS A 8 7.26 3.84 -21.38
N ASN A 9 6.12 3.71 -22.02
CA ASN A 9 5.27 4.84 -22.36
C ASN A 9 4.51 5.37 -21.12
N ARG A 10 4.61 6.67 -20.86
CA ARG A 10 3.96 7.34 -19.72
C ARG A 10 2.44 7.21 -19.76
N ASN A 11 1.81 7.38 -20.93
CA ASN A 11 0.35 7.33 -21.08
C ASN A 11 -0.17 5.90 -20.84
N VAL A 12 0.60 4.88 -21.21
CA VAL A 12 0.30 3.49 -20.88
C VAL A 12 0.30 3.30 -19.36
N ARG A 13 1.34 3.75 -18.65
CA ARG A 13 1.39 3.68 -17.18
C ARG A 13 0.25 4.46 -16.54
N LYS A 14 -0.05 5.67 -17.04
CA LYS A 14 -1.22 6.46 -16.62
C LYS A 14 -2.51 5.66 -16.80
N ALA A 15 -2.71 5.00 -17.92
CA ALA A 15 -3.90 4.20 -18.19
C ALA A 15 -4.09 3.06 -17.17
N LEU A 16 -3.02 2.38 -16.77
CA LEU A 16 -3.08 1.29 -15.81
C LEU A 16 -3.53 1.76 -14.42
N THR A 17 -3.25 3.01 -14.02
CA THR A 17 -3.71 3.54 -12.74
C THR A 17 -5.23 3.62 -12.63
N TYR A 18 -5.92 3.80 -13.75
CA TYR A 18 -7.39 3.87 -13.82
C TYR A 18 -8.09 2.51 -13.65
N ALA A 19 -7.34 1.42 -13.70
CA ALA A 19 -7.88 0.07 -13.49
C ALA A 19 -7.91 -0.35 -12.02
N PHE A 20 -7.19 0.37 -11.15
CA PHE A 20 -7.16 0.07 -9.72
C PHE A 20 -8.30 0.81 -9.00
N ASP A 21 -9.28 0.03 -8.53
CA ASP A 21 -10.45 0.52 -7.78
C ASP A 21 -10.14 0.43 -6.28
N PHE A 22 -9.52 1.49 -5.75
CA PHE A 22 -9.20 1.56 -4.33
C PHE A 22 -10.46 1.66 -3.47
N GLU A 23 -11.41 2.49 -3.87
CA GLU A 23 -12.61 2.78 -3.08
C GLU A 23 -13.42 1.51 -2.85
N TRP A 24 -13.58 0.68 -3.89
CA TRP A 24 -14.21 -0.63 -3.76
C TRP A 24 -13.39 -1.54 -2.82
N SER A 25 -12.08 -1.58 -3.01
CA SER A 25 -11.18 -2.41 -2.17
C SER A 25 -11.23 -1.98 -0.71
N ASN A 26 -11.24 -0.66 -0.46
CA ASN A 26 -11.29 -0.12 0.88
C ASN A 26 -12.59 -0.47 1.61
N ARG A 27 -13.73 -0.33 0.93
CA ARG A 27 -15.03 -0.70 1.49
C ARG A 27 -15.18 -2.20 1.72
N ASN A 28 -14.81 -3.02 0.74
CA ASN A 28 -15.15 -4.45 0.74
C ASN A 28 -14.07 -5.35 1.34
N LEU A 29 -12.81 -4.94 1.31
CA LEU A 29 -11.70 -5.75 1.82
C LEU A 29 -11.09 -5.19 3.11
N PHE A 30 -11.18 -3.88 3.32
CA PHE A 30 -10.46 -3.19 4.39
C PHE A 30 -11.38 -2.45 5.38
N TYR A 31 -12.69 -2.54 5.24
CA TYR A 31 -13.66 -1.91 6.15
C TYR A 31 -13.42 -0.40 6.33
N ASN A 32 -13.04 0.29 5.26
CA ASN A 32 -12.68 1.72 5.22
C ASN A 32 -11.51 2.10 6.14
N ALA A 33 -10.62 1.16 6.42
CA ALA A 33 -9.53 1.36 7.39
C ALA A 33 -8.28 2.01 6.80
N TYR A 34 -8.20 2.17 5.48
CA TYR A 34 -7.03 2.73 4.79
C TYR A 34 -7.34 4.03 4.07
N THR A 35 -6.28 4.80 3.84
CA THR A 35 -6.31 6.03 3.04
C THR A 35 -5.60 5.79 1.71
N ARG A 36 -6.14 6.35 0.61
CA ARG A 36 -5.48 6.30 -0.70
C ARG A 36 -4.18 7.09 -0.66
N THR A 37 -3.09 6.45 -1.06
CA THR A 37 -1.79 7.12 -1.20
C THR A 37 -1.83 8.11 -2.36
N LYS A 38 -1.33 9.33 -2.14
CA LYS A 38 -1.30 10.43 -3.11
C LYS A 38 0.10 11.02 -3.31
N SER A 39 1.08 10.58 -2.51
CA SER A 39 2.45 11.05 -2.51
C SER A 39 3.39 9.91 -2.13
N PHE A 40 4.64 9.96 -2.58
CA PHE A 40 5.70 9.08 -2.08
C PHE A 40 6.10 9.41 -0.62
N PHE A 41 5.69 10.58 -0.14
CA PHE A 41 5.99 11.11 1.19
C PHE A 41 4.73 11.42 1.99
N ASP A 42 3.63 10.69 1.76
CA ASP A 42 2.38 10.88 2.50
C ASP A 42 2.58 10.86 4.02
N ASN A 43 1.69 11.51 4.75
CA ASN A 43 1.74 11.73 6.20
C ASN A 43 2.93 12.60 6.67
N SER A 44 3.54 13.36 5.78
CA SER A 44 4.64 14.25 6.13
C SER A 44 4.53 15.62 5.44
N GLU A 45 5.31 16.59 5.90
CA GLU A 45 5.44 17.91 5.26
C GLU A 45 6.14 17.84 3.90
N LEU A 46 6.74 16.69 3.58
CA LEU A 46 7.47 16.46 2.33
C LEU A 46 6.55 16.16 1.15
N ALA A 47 5.29 15.83 1.41
CA ALA A 47 4.31 15.50 0.39
C ALA A 47 3.88 16.71 -0.45
N SER A 48 3.79 16.56 -1.76
CA SER A 48 3.37 17.59 -2.72
C SER A 48 1.84 17.63 -2.86
N GLN A 49 1.14 18.07 -1.82
CA GLN A 49 -0.34 18.01 -1.74
C GLN A 49 -1.07 19.18 -2.43
N ASN A 50 -0.37 20.29 -2.72
CA ASN A 50 -0.94 21.50 -3.29
C ASN A 50 -0.31 21.81 -4.67
N LEU A 51 -0.73 22.87 -5.34
CA LEU A 51 0.01 23.42 -6.47
C LEU A 51 1.44 23.77 -6.04
N PRO A 52 2.42 23.77 -6.97
CA PRO A 52 3.78 24.10 -6.62
C PRO A 52 3.90 25.52 -6.04
N SER A 53 4.68 25.68 -4.97
CA SER A 53 5.01 26.96 -4.39
C SER A 53 5.93 27.78 -5.31
N LYS A 54 6.16 29.05 -4.97
CA LYS A 54 7.10 29.88 -5.74
C LYS A 54 8.51 29.30 -5.75
N GLU A 55 8.96 28.75 -4.61
CA GLU A 55 10.27 28.12 -4.48
C GLU A 55 10.35 26.83 -5.30
N GLU A 56 9.29 26.01 -5.30
CA GLU A 56 9.22 24.82 -6.15
C GLU A 56 9.25 25.20 -7.64
N LEU A 57 8.50 26.25 -8.04
CA LEU A 57 8.47 26.74 -9.42
C LEU A 57 9.84 27.22 -9.90
N LEU A 58 10.64 27.91 -9.05
CA LEU A 58 12.01 28.34 -9.41
C LEU A 58 12.91 27.15 -9.82
N ILE A 59 12.71 26.00 -9.20
CA ILE A 59 13.44 24.77 -9.56
C ILE A 59 12.83 24.13 -10.80
N LEU A 60 11.51 23.98 -10.84
CA LEU A 60 10.78 23.28 -11.90
C LEU A 60 10.94 23.96 -13.27
N GLU A 61 10.98 25.29 -13.32
CA GLU A 61 11.10 26.05 -14.58
C GLU A 61 12.36 25.70 -15.39
N ASN A 62 13.43 25.29 -14.72
CA ASN A 62 14.66 24.85 -15.41
C ASN A 62 14.45 23.57 -16.25
N TYR A 63 13.35 22.86 -16.00
CA TYR A 63 13.02 21.59 -16.64
C TYR A 63 11.78 21.64 -17.51
N ARG A 64 11.27 22.85 -17.80
CA ARG A 64 10.11 23.01 -18.67
C ARG A 64 10.36 22.36 -20.04
N GLY A 65 9.40 21.56 -20.50
CA GLY A 65 9.51 20.75 -21.73
C GLY A 65 10.27 19.43 -21.55
N LYS A 66 10.96 19.20 -20.41
CA LYS A 66 11.61 17.92 -20.08
C LYS A 66 10.78 17.08 -19.11
N ILE A 67 9.84 17.71 -18.40
CA ILE A 67 8.91 17.08 -17.45
C ILE A 67 7.48 17.35 -17.88
N PRO A 68 6.50 16.55 -17.39
CA PRO A 68 5.09 16.76 -17.74
C PRO A 68 4.56 18.12 -17.33
N ASP A 69 3.82 18.80 -18.21
CA ASP A 69 3.25 20.12 -17.93
C ASP A 69 2.29 20.15 -16.74
N GLU A 70 1.63 19.03 -16.47
CA GLU A 70 0.76 18.87 -15.31
C GLU A 70 1.46 19.13 -13.95
N VAL A 71 2.79 18.95 -13.89
CA VAL A 71 3.63 19.25 -12.71
C VAL A 71 3.48 20.70 -12.26
N PHE A 72 3.32 21.62 -13.21
CA PHE A 72 3.23 23.06 -12.97
C PHE A 72 1.82 23.54 -12.59
N THR A 73 0.79 22.84 -13.06
CA THR A 73 -0.56 23.40 -13.10
C THR A 73 -1.62 22.54 -12.41
N THR A 74 -1.26 21.32 -11.99
CA THR A 74 -2.25 20.36 -11.52
C THR A 74 -1.85 19.78 -10.18
N ILE A 75 -2.81 19.63 -9.27
CA ILE A 75 -2.62 18.84 -8.06
C ILE A 75 -2.77 17.36 -8.44
N PHE A 76 -1.78 16.53 -8.10
CA PHE A 76 -1.87 15.11 -8.36
C PHE A 76 -2.99 14.47 -7.54
N SER A 77 -3.84 13.72 -8.21
CA SER A 77 -4.85 12.89 -7.58
C SER A 77 -4.97 11.57 -8.34
N PRO A 78 -4.85 10.42 -7.66
CA PRO A 78 -5.14 9.15 -8.28
C PRO A 78 -6.62 9.07 -8.69
N PRO A 79 -6.96 8.26 -9.71
CA PRO A 79 -8.34 8.08 -10.11
C PRO A 79 -9.22 7.60 -8.95
N ASN A 80 -10.39 8.20 -8.79
CA ASN A 80 -11.39 7.89 -7.78
C ASN A 80 -12.59 7.19 -8.42
N THR A 81 -13.26 6.29 -7.70
CA THR A 81 -14.42 5.51 -8.17
C THR A 81 -15.67 5.69 -7.32
N ASP A 82 -15.67 6.60 -6.32
CA ASP A 82 -16.82 6.84 -5.44
C ASP A 82 -18.03 7.45 -6.15
N GLU A 83 -17.81 8.15 -7.25
CA GLU A 83 -18.89 8.67 -8.06
C GLU A 83 -19.68 7.56 -8.76
N GLU A 84 -20.95 7.83 -9.06
CA GLU A 84 -21.77 6.94 -9.85
C GLU A 84 -21.09 6.57 -11.18
N ASN A 85 -20.99 5.27 -11.44
CA ASN A 85 -20.26 4.72 -12.58
C ASN A 85 -18.78 5.14 -12.66
N GLY A 86 -18.15 5.51 -11.54
CA GLY A 86 -16.78 5.99 -11.48
C GLY A 86 -15.78 5.05 -12.14
N LEU A 87 -15.81 3.75 -11.82
CA LEU A 87 -14.96 2.75 -12.48
C LEU A 87 -15.17 2.72 -14.00
N ARG A 88 -16.41 2.79 -14.48
CA ARG A 88 -16.71 2.79 -15.94
C ARG A 88 -16.16 4.04 -16.61
N LYS A 89 -16.25 5.20 -15.95
CA LYS A 89 -15.65 6.46 -16.44
C LYS A 89 -14.13 6.31 -16.51
N ASN A 90 -13.51 5.77 -15.47
CA ASN A 90 -12.06 5.52 -15.39
C ASN A 90 -11.57 4.59 -16.51
N LEU A 91 -12.24 3.46 -16.72
CA LEU A 91 -11.87 2.54 -17.80
C LEU A 91 -12.04 3.14 -19.20
N ARG A 92 -12.98 4.07 -19.42
CA ARG A 92 -13.07 4.83 -20.69
C ARG A 92 -11.86 5.76 -20.86
N VAL A 93 -11.39 6.41 -19.79
CA VAL A 93 -10.17 7.24 -19.84
C VAL A 93 -8.96 6.37 -20.17
N ALA A 94 -8.81 5.23 -19.47
CA ALA A 94 -7.74 4.27 -19.74
C ALA A 94 -7.71 3.83 -21.21
N ARG A 95 -8.88 3.44 -21.75
CA ARG A 95 -9.00 3.02 -23.15
C ARG A 95 -8.60 4.12 -24.13
N ARG A 96 -8.98 5.37 -23.87
CA ARG A 96 -8.57 6.52 -24.73
C ARG A 96 -7.07 6.73 -24.70
N LEU A 97 -6.44 6.65 -23.52
CA LEU A 97 -4.99 6.76 -23.37
C LEU A 97 -4.26 5.65 -24.12
N LEU A 98 -4.67 4.40 -23.95
CA LEU A 98 -4.10 3.25 -24.65
C LEU A 98 -4.26 3.38 -26.17
N LYS A 99 -5.45 3.79 -26.64
CA LYS A 99 -5.71 4.00 -28.08
C LYS A 99 -4.80 5.08 -28.67
N LYS A 100 -4.55 6.18 -27.93
CA LYS A 100 -3.63 7.24 -28.36
C LYS A 100 -2.21 6.72 -28.60
N GLU A 101 -1.80 5.72 -27.84
CA GLU A 101 -0.48 5.07 -27.95
C GLU A 101 -0.47 3.85 -28.89
N GLY A 102 -1.48 3.73 -29.72
CA GLY A 102 -1.53 2.69 -30.76
C GLY A 102 -2.06 1.34 -30.28
N TRP A 103 -2.56 1.24 -29.03
CA TRP A 103 -3.16 0.01 -28.53
C TRP A 103 -4.65 -0.06 -28.87
N ILE A 104 -5.05 -1.10 -29.60
CA ILE A 104 -6.43 -1.35 -30.03
C ILE A 104 -6.90 -2.73 -29.59
N ILE A 105 -8.21 -2.88 -29.38
CA ILE A 105 -8.78 -4.21 -29.10
C ILE A 105 -9.00 -4.93 -30.43
N LYS A 106 -8.39 -6.10 -30.55
CA LYS A 106 -8.58 -7.05 -31.66
C LYS A 106 -8.86 -8.41 -31.06
N ASP A 107 -9.97 -9.05 -31.45
CA ASP A 107 -10.40 -10.36 -30.95
C ASP A 107 -10.40 -10.43 -29.40
N ASP A 108 -11.01 -9.41 -28.76
CA ASP A 108 -11.08 -9.21 -27.30
C ASP A 108 -9.73 -8.99 -26.59
N VAL A 109 -8.63 -8.91 -27.31
CA VAL A 109 -7.28 -8.71 -26.76
C VAL A 109 -6.73 -7.35 -27.17
N LEU A 110 -6.09 -6.65 -26.23
CA LEU A 110 -5.41 -5.39 -26.48
C LEU A 110 -4.10 -5.64 -27.24
N THR A 111 -4.03 -5.15 -28.47
CA THR A 111 -2.92 -5.41 -29.38
C THR A 111 -2.34 -4.08 -29.90
N ASN A 112 -1.05 -3.98 -30.00
CA ASN A 112 -0.38 -2.82 -30.62
C ASN A 112 -0.62 -2.84 -32.13
N LYS A 113 -1.20 -1.75 -32.67
CA LYS A 113 -1.57 -1.63 -34.09
C LYS A 113 -0.36 -1.74 -35.02
N SER A 114 0.80 -1.27 -34.59
CA SER A 114 2.00 -1.20 -35.43
C SER A 114 2.85 -2.47 -35.38
N THR A 115 2.97 -3.09 -34.19
CA THR A 115 3.83 -4.25 -33.97
C THR A 115 3.09 -5.58 -33.94
N GLY A 116 1.80 -5.58 -33.70
CA GLY A 116 1.00 -6.79 -33.43
C GLY A 116 1.24 -7.37 -32.03
N GLU A 117 2.03 -6.72 -31.18
CA GLU A 117 2.33 -7.15 -29.81
C GLU A 117 1.04 -7.17 -28.98
N ILE A 118 0.82 -8.28 -28.27
CA ILE A 118 -0.30 -8.42 -27.32
C ILE A 118 0.10 -7.76 -25.99
N PHE A 119 -0.84 -7.02 -25.39
CA PHE A 119 -0.61 -6.44 -24.08
C PHE A 119 -0.83 -7.48 -22.98
N GLU A 120 0.24 -8.12 -22.58
CA GLU A 120 0.20 -9.11 -21.50
C GLU A 120 1.34 -8.90 -20.52
N PHE A 121 1.11 -9.25 -19.24
CA PHE A 121 2.13 -9.19 -18.21
C PHE A 121 1.79 -10.03 -16.98
N GLU A 122 2.81 -10.34 -16.18
CA GLU A 122 2.71 -11.05 -14.91
C GLU A 122 2.78 -10.07 -13.73
N ILE A 123 1.90 -10.27 -12.74
CA ILE A 123 2.03 -9.64 -11.43
C ILE A 123 2.64 -10.67 -10.49
N LEU A 124 3.87 -10.41 -10.05
CA LEU A 124 4.60 -11.24 -9.11
C LEU A 124 4.26 -10.81 -7.68
N LEU A 125 3.79 -11.74 -6.86
CA LEU A 125 3.43 -11.53 -5.47
C LEU A 125 4.29 -12.40 -4.54
N ARG A 126 4.63 -11.87 -3.37
CA ARG A 126 5.30 -12.61 -2.29
C ARG A 126 4.30 -13.36 -1.40
N SER A 127 3.08 -12.85 -1.28
CA SER A 127 2.09 -13.37 -0.34
C SER A 127 0.73 -13.55 -1.00
N PRO A 128 0.03 -14.67 -0.75
CA PRO A 128 -1.35 -14.89 -1.21
C PRO A 128 -2.34 -13.84 -0.69
N LEU A 129 -2.02 -13.18 0.42
CA LEU A 129 -2.87 -12.12 0.98
C LEU A 129 -3.10 -10.95 0.00
N PHE A 130 -2.14 -10.70 -0.91
CA PHE A 130 -2.27 -9.67 -1.92
C PHE A 130 -3.10 -10.09 -3.14
N GLU A 131 -3.33 -11.38 -3.35
CA GLU A 131 -4.15 -11.86 -4.48
C GLU A 131 -5.55 -11.25 -4.44
N ARG A 132 -6.20 -11.21 -3.27
CA ARG A 132 -7.54 -10.63 -3.10
C ARG A 132 -7.60 -9.14 -3.46
N ILE A 133 -6.46 -8.44 -3.40
CA ILE A 133 -6.35 -7.01 -3.73
C ILE A 133 -6.11 -6.83 -5.23
N VAL A 134 -5.30 -7.71 -5.83
CA VAL A 134 -4.90 -7.63 -7.23
C VAL A 134 -5.94 -8.24 -8.17
N LEU A 135 -6.70 -9.24 -7.73
CA LEU A 135 -7.74 -9.89 -8.54
C LEU A 135 -8.82 -8.93 -9.06
N PRO A 136 -9.36 -7.97 -8.29
CA PRO A 136 -10.27 -6.95 -8.83
C PRO A 136 -9.62 -6.11 -9.93
N MET A 137 -8.36 -5.70 -9.76
CA MET A 137 -7.61 -4.95 -10.78
C MET A 137 -7.42 -5.79 -12.05
N LYS A 138 -7.04 -7.06 -11.93
CA LYS A 138 -6.95 -8.01 -13.07
C LYS A 138 -8.26 -8.06 -13.84
N ARG A 139 -9.42 -8.17 -13.14
CA ARG A 139 -10.75 -8.15 -13.79
C ARG A 139 -11.02 -6.83 -14.54
N ASN A 140 -10.58 -5.71 -14.00
CA ASN A 140 -10.73 -4.41 -14.65
C ASN A 140 -9.82 -4.26 -15.87
N LEU A 141 -8.58 -4.75 -15.78
CA LEU A 141 -7.63 -4.78 -16.90
C LEU A 141 -8.14 -5.68 -18.04
N LYS A 142 -8.77 -6.83 -17.73
CA LYS A 142 -9.41 -7.69 -18.72
C LYS A 142 -10.50 -6.95 -19.51
N LYS A 143 -11.26 -6.01 -18.90
CA LYS A 143 -12.25 -5.18 -19.60
C LYS A 143 -11.60 -4.21 -20.61
N LEU A 144 -10.30 -3.97 -20.49
CA LEU A 144 -9.49 -3.20 -21.44
C LEU A 144 -8.84 -4.10 -22.51
N GLY A 145 -9.04 -5.41 -22.45
CA GLY A 145 -8.40 -6.39 -23.32
C GLY A 145 -6.98 -6.79 -22.89
N ILE A 146 -6.53 -6.36 -21.70
CA ILE A 146 -5.19 -6.66 -21.18
C ILE A 146 -5.17 -8.04 -20.52
N ILE A 147 -4.22 -8.88 -20.89
CA ILE A 147 -4.02 -10.20 -20.32
C ILE A 147 -3.08 -10.07 -19.10
N VAL A 148 -3.55 -10.51 -17.94
CA VAL A 148 -2.74 -10.47 -16.71
C VAL A 148 -2.69 -11.85 -16.07
N SER A 149 -1.49 -12.36 -15.84
CA SER A 149 -1.24 -13.50 -14.97
C SER A 149 -0.86 -13.03 -13.56
N ILE A 150 -1.13 -13.85 -12.55
CA ILE A 150 -0.70 -13.60 -11.17
C ILE A 150 0.13 -14.80 -10.76
N ARG A 151 1.34 -14.54 -10.28
CA ARG A 151 2.24 -15.54 -9.75
C ARG A 151 2.61 -15.21 -8.31
N THR A 152 2.25 -16.10 -7.40
CA THR A 152 2.62 -15.98 -5.99
C THR A 152 3.77 -16.92 -5.68
N VAL A 153 4.90 -16.35 -5.22
CA VAL A 153 6.10 -17.08 -4.82
C VAL A 153 6.25 -16.93 -3.31
N GLN A 154 5.94 -17.99 -2.57
CA GLN A 154 5.96 -18.01 -1.11
C GLN A 154 7.37 -18.28 -0.53
N ASP A 155 8.27 -18.87 -1.31
CA ASP A 155 9.66 -19.03 -0.94
C ASP A 155 10.37 -17.67 -1.04
N ASP A 156 10.79 -17.16 0.10
CA ASP A 156 11.42 -15.83 0.21
C ASP A 156 12.70 -15.74 -0.60
N SER A 157 13.53 -16.79 -0.60
CA SER A 157 14.80 -16.78 -1.33
C SER A 157 14.58 -16.73 -2.83
N GLN A 158 13.57 -17.46 -3.33
CA GLN A 158 13.19 -17.43 -4.74
C GLN A 158 12.60 -16.09 -5.13
N TYR A 159 11.74 -15.50 -4.28
CA TYR A 159 11.15 -14.19 -4.53
C TYR A 159 12.21 -13.10 -4.57
N ILE A 160 13.14 -13.06 -3.59
CA ILE A 160 14.24 -12.09 -3.53
C ILE A 160 15.13 -12.20 -4.75
N ARG A 161 15.52 -13.41 -5.16
CA ARG A 161 16.34 -13.63 -6.37
C ARG A 161 15.69 -13.03 -7.61
N ARG A 162 14.39 -13.25 -7.81
CA ARG A 162 13.63 -12.62 -8.92
C ARG A 162 13.62 -11.10 -8.83
N LEU A 163 13.52 -10.51 -7.63
CA LEU A 163 13.63 -9.07 -7.44
C LEU A 163 15.00 -8.54 -7.81
N GLU A 164 16.06 -9.20 -7.34
CA GLU A 164 17.46 -8.82 -7.59
C GLU A 164 17.82 -8.89 -9.08
N ASP A 165 17.27 -9.85 -9.80
CA ASP A 165 17.48 -10.05 -11.24
C ASP A 165 16.48 -9.22 -12.09
N TYR A 166 15.57 -8.47 -11.46
CA TYR A 166 14.48 -7.73 -12.12
C TYR A 166 13.57 -8.62 -13.00
N ASP A 167 13.50 -9.92 -12.65
CA ASP A 167 12.67 -10.92 -13.34
C ASP A 167 11.21 -10.83 -12.90
N TYR A 168 10.56 -9.75 -13.27
CA TYR A 168 9.15 -9.48 -13.08
C TYR A 168 8.67 -8.39 -14.02
N ASP A 169 7.36 -8.35 -14.26
CA ASP A 169 6.72 -7.27 -14.99
C ASP A 169 6.12 -6.24 -14.02
N MET A 170 5.33 -6.69 -13.06
CA MET A 170 4.75 -5.84 -12.01
C MET A 170 4.87 -6.53 -10.65
N ILE A 171 5.17 -5.76 -9.61
CA ILE A 171 5.28 -6.20 -8.21
C ILE A 171 4.51 -5.25 -7.30
N VAL A 172 4.25 -5.70 -6.07
CA VAL A 172 3.78 -4.85 -4.97
C VAL A 172 4.96 -4.57 -4.05
N VAL A 173 5.22 -3.31 -3.77
CA VAL A 173 6.37 -2.88 -2.97
C VAL A 173 5.99 -1.71 -2.06
N ASN A 174 6.64 -1.63 -0.90
CA ASN A 174 6.61 -0.48 -0.01
C ASN A 174 7.92 0.28 -0.12
N TYR A 175 7.85 1.57 -0.38
CA TYR A 175 8.97 2.47 -0.25
C TYR A 175 8.89 3.14 1.13
N GLY A 176 9.82 2.81 2.02
CA GLY A 176 9.96 3.49 3.30
C GLY A 176 10.48 4.91 3.08
N SER A 177 9.80 5.90 3.65
CA SER A 177 10.24 7.28 3.61
C SER A 177 10.64 7.73 5.01
N ILE A 178 11.78 8.40 5.12
CA ILE A 178 12.26 9.03 6.35
C ILE A 178 11.99 10.54 6.30
N ILE A 179 11.99 11.17 7.49
CA ILE A 179 11.70 12.61 7.62
C ILE A 179 12.77 13.49 6.95
N SER A 180 13.98 12.97 6.80
CA SER A 180 15.11 13.66 6.16
C SER A 180 15.68 12.79 5.04
N PRO A 181 15.00 12.75 3.88
CA PRO A 181 15.48 11.98 2.74
C PRO A 181 16.86 12.50 2.26
N GLY A 182 17.68 11.59 1.74
CA GLY A 182 19.05 11.87 1.34
C GLY A 182 19.56 10.91 0.27
N ASN A 183 20.73 10.33 0.49
CA ASN A 183 21.42 9.46 -0.47
C ASN A 183 20.61 8.21 -0.89
N GLU A 184 19.73 7.72 -0.03
CA GLU A 184 18.86 6.57 -0.37
C GLU A 184 17.97 6.85 -1.58
N GLN A 185 17.65 8.12 -1.86
CA GLN A 185 16.87 8.51 -3.03
C GLN A 185 17.59 8.16 -4.35
N LYS A 186 18.93 8.19 -4.37
CA LYS A 186 19.73 7.72 -5.53
C LYS A 186 19.51 6.23 -5.78
N ASN A 187 19.38 5.46 -4.71
CA ASN A 187 19.15 4.02 -4.83
C ASN A 187 17.73 3.70 -5.32
N TYR A 188 16.72 4.49 -4.92
CA TYR A 188 15.33 4.27 -5.33
C TYR A 188 15.02 4.75 -6.74
N TRP A 189 15.54 5.94 -7.12
CA TRP A 189 15.09 6.65 -8.33
C TRP A 189 16.23 7.04 -9.28
N GLY A 190 17.48 6.96 -8.87
CA GLY A 190 18.62 7.38 -9.66
C GLY A 190 18.85 6.49 -10.87
N SER A 191 19.25 7.10 -11.99
CA SER A 191 19.48 6.40 -13.27
C SER A 191 20.57 5.35 -13.17
N ALA A 192 21.66 5.62 -12.43
CA ALA A 192 22.74 4.66 -12.20
C ALA A 192 22.29 3.39 -11.50
N ALA A 193 21.35 3.51 -10.57
CA ALA A 193 20.80 2.38 -9.83
C ALA A 193 19.89 1.48 -10.70
N ALA A 194 19.36 1.99 -11.80
CA ALA A 194 18.42 1.26 -12.64
C ALA A 194 18.98 -0.01 -13.28
N ASP A 195 20.29 -0.04 -13.58
CA ASP A 195 20.96 -1.19 -14.18
C ASP A 195 21.81 -2.00 -13.18
N GLN A 196 21.88 -1.53 -11.94
CA GLN A 196 22.65 -2.19 -10.90
C GLN A 196 21.86 -3.34 -10.32
N LYS A 197 22.35 -4.57 -10.43
CA LYS A 197 21.72 -5.77 -9.84
C LYS A 197 21.44 -5.56 -8.35
N ALA A 198 20.28 -6.05 -7.91
CA ALA A 198 19.80 -5.96 -6.53
C ALA A 198 19.55 -4.52 -6.02
N SER A 199 19.56 -3.52 -6.89
CA SER A 199 19.21 -2.16 -6.52
C SER A 199 17.71 -2.04 -6.21
N PRO A 200 17.32 -1.22 -5.24
CA PRO A 200 15.90 -0.95 -4.95
C PRO A 200 15.21 -0.03 -5.98
N ASN A 201 15.90 0.36 -7.07
CA ASN A 201 15.23 0.97 -8.22
C ASN A 201 14.44 -0.10 -8.99
N TYR A 202 13.45 -0.69 -8.32
CA TYR A 202 12.62 -1.77 -8.87
C TYR A 202 11.90 -1.37 -10.15
N ILE A 203 11.54 -0.12 -10.29
CA ILE A 203 10.81 0.42 -11.46
C ILE A 203 11.72 0.51 -12.68
N GLY A 204 13.03 0.73 -12.50
CA GLY A 204 13.98 1.00 -13.57
C GLY A 204 13.89 2.46 -14.04
N VAL A 205 13.74 3.40 -13.11
CA VAL A 205 13.70 4.83 -13.42
C VAL A 205 15.06 5.27 -13.96
N LYS A 206 15.06 5.87 -15.15
CA LYS A 206 16.21 6.52 -15.78
C LYS A 206 15.73 7.87 -16.29
N ASN A 207 15.95 8.90 -15.50
CA ASN A 207 15.51 10.25 -15.84
C ASN A 207 16.53 11.27 -15.34
N PRO A 208 17.28 11.94 -16.23
CA PRO A 208 18.31 12.91 -15.84
C PRO A 208 17.76 14.03 -14.95
N VAL A 209 16.52 14.46 -15.16
CA VAL A 209 15.89 15.49 -14.30
C VAL A 209 15.72 14.97 -12.88
N VAL A 210 15.32 13.71 -12.72
CA VAL A 210 15.21 13.09 -11.38
C VAL A 210 16.59 13.03 -10.71
N ASP A 211 17.65 12.69 -11.45
CA ASP A 211 19.02 12.64 -10.94
C ASP A 211 19.46 14.01 -10.41
N GLU A 212 19.26 15.08 -11.20
CA GLU A 212 19.60 16.46 -10.82
C GLU A 212 18.80 16.93 -9.59
N ILE A 213 17.52 16.61 -9.52
CA ILE A 213 16.68 16.98 -8.35
C ILE A 213 17.15 16.24 -7.10
N ILE A 214 17.55 14.97 -7.21
CA ILE A 214 18.10 14.21 -6.08
C ILE A 214 19.43 14.81 -5.61
N ASP A 215 20.30 15.24 -6.53
CA ASP A 215 21.55 15.92 -6.17
C ASP A 215 21.29 17.24 -5.44
N GLY A 216 20.30 18.03 -5.88
CA GLY A 216 19.84 19.21 -5.19
C GLY A 216 19.30 18.92 -3.79
N LEU A 217 18.49 17.84 -3.65
CA LEU A 217 17.95 17.38 -2.38
C LEU A 217 19.08 17.01 -1.39
N ILE A 218 20.08 16.26 -1.85
CA ILE A 218 21.21 15.83 -1.01
C ILE A 218 22.08 17.04 -0.60
N SER A 219 22.20 18.02 -1.49
CA SER A 219 23.02 19.22 -1.25
C SER A 219 22.30 20.32 -0.46
N ALA A 220 21.03 20.12 -0.09
CA ALA A 220 20.20 21.09 0.63
C ALA A 220 20.85 21.49 1.96
N LYS A 221 20.99 22.81 2.20
CA LYS A 221 21.63 23.37 3.38
C LYS A 221 20.66 23.75 4.50
N SER A 222 19.36 23.64 4.25
CA SER A 222 18.31 23.98 5.22
C SER A 222 17.13 23.03 5.10
N ARG A 223 16.36 22.92 6.18
CA ARG A 223 15.10 22.15 6.17
C ARG A 223 14.14 22.65 5.10
N LYS A 224 14.01 23.96 4.93
CA LYS A 224 13.15 24.56 3.90
C LYS A 224 13.57 24.11 2.50
N GLU A 225 14.85 24.14 2.22
CA GLU A 225 15.39 23.72 0.92
C GLU A 225 15.19 22.22 0.69
N LEU A 226 15.47 21.37 1.67
CA LEU A 226 15.21 19.95 1.63
C LEU A 226 13.74 19.63 1.33
N VAL A 227 12.81 20.28 2.04
CA VAL A 227 11.37 20.12 1.81
C VAL A 227 10.99 20.53 0.39
N THR A 228 11.55 21.63 -0.11
CA THR A 228 11.27 22.14 -1.47
C THR A 228 11.73 21.12 -2.53
N TYR A 229 12.98 20.67 -2.47
CA TYR A 229 13.49 19.66 -3.42
C TYR A 229 12.73 18.33 -3.33
N THR A 230 12.37 17.90 -2.12
CA THR A 230 11.59 16.68 -1.93
C THR A 230 10.20 16.78 -2.57
N LYS A 231 9.52 17.91 -2.41
CA LYS A 231 8.22 18.16 -3.07
C LYS A 231 8.34 18.19 -4.59
N VAL A 232 9.40 18.78 -5.11
CA VAL A 232 9.69 18.78 -6.55
C VAL A 232 9.92 17.36 -7.05
N LEU A 233 10.71 16.56 -6.34
CA LEU A 233 10.92 15.13 -6.65
C LEU A 233 9.61 14.37 -6.65
N ASP A 234 8.81 14.50 -5.59
CA ASP A 234 7.51 13.83 -5.43
C ASP A 234 6.59 14.12 -6.62
N ARG A 235 6.46 15.39 -7.03
CA ARG A 235 5.65 15.79 -8.19
C ARG A 235 6.11 15.12 -9.47
N ILE A 236 7.42 15.16 -9.73
CA ILE A 236 7.98 14.59 -10.96
C ILE A 236 7.73 13.08 -11.00
N LEU A 237 7.96 12.38 -9.90
CA LEU A 237 7.72 10.94 -9.80
C LEU A 237 6.23 10.60 -10.00
N LEU A 238 5.32 11.32 -9.35
CA LEU A 238 3.87 11.11 -9.41
C LEU A 238 3.35 11.31 -10.83
N PHE A 239 3.66 12.45 -11.46
CA PHE A 239 3.16 12.75 -12.81
C PHE A 239 3.83 11.93 -13.93
N ASN A 240 4.92 11.23 -13.64
CA ASN A 240 5.45 10.22 -14.54
C ASN A 240 4.74 8.87 -14.43
N TYR A 241 3.84 8.69 -13.45
CA TYR A 241 3.09 7.45 -13.25
C TYR A 241 3.99 6.22 -13.18
N TYR A 242 5.09 6.33 -12.44
CA TYR A 242 6.06 5.24 -12.29
C TYR A 242 5.49 4.07 -11.50
N LEU A 243 4.48 4.31 -10.68
CA LEU A 243 3.74 3.30 -9.95
C LEU A 243 2.25 3.60 -9.91
N ILE A 244 1.46 2.61 -9.52
CA ILE A 244 0.05 2.76 -9.18
C ILE A 244 -0.02 2.98 -7.67
N PRO A 245 -0.34 4.20 -7.20
CA PRO A 245 -0.46 4.46 -5.78
C PRO A 245 -1.49 3.53 -5.15
N GLN A 246 -1.10 2.87 -4.07
CA GLN A 246 -1.96 1.94 -3.36
C GLN A 246 -2.67 2.65 -2.19
N PHE A 247 -2.34 2.26 -0.99
CA PHE A 247 -2.94 2.77 0.24
C PHE A 247 -1.95 2.70 1.40
N HIS A 248 -2.25 3.50 2.41
CA HIS A 248 -1.52 3.50 3.66
C HIS A 248 -2.48 3.66 4.84
N ILE A 249 -1.96 3.47 6.05
CA ILE A 249 -2.65 3.77 7.28
C ILE A 249 -1.94 4.93 7.99
N GLY A 250 -2.70 5.96 8.34
CA GLY A 250 -2.16 7.18 8.94
C GLY A 250 -1.85 7.07 10.44
N HIS A 251 -1.99 5.89 11.04
CA HIS A 251 -1.77 5.67 12.47
C HIS A 251 -1.30 4.25 12.74
N TYR A 252 -0.55 4.07 13.81
CA TYR A 252 -0.18 2.75 14.29
C TYR A 252 -1.32 2.13 15.10
N ARG A 253 -1.60 0.84 14.85
CA ARG A 253 -2.53 0.05 15.67
C ARG A 253 -1.70 -0.78 16.63
N VAL A 254 -1.84 -0.50 17.92
CA VAL A 254 -1.09 -1.17 18.97
C VAL A 254 -2.04 -1.83 19.95
N ALA A 255 -1.89 -3.14 20.14
CA ALA A 255 -2.55 -3.88 21.21
C ALA A 255 -1.53 -4.12 22.32
N TYR A 256 -1.86 -3.73 23.55
CA TYR A 256 -1.01 -3.93 24.69
C TYR A 256 -1.81 -4.25 25.95
N TRP A 257 -1.16 -4.90 26.88
CA TRP A 257 -1.80 -5.23 28.14
C TRP A 257 -2.09 -3.97 28.97
N ASN A 258 -3.26 -3.90 29.61
CA ASN A 258 -3.65 -2.74 30.42
C ASN A 258 -2.76 -2.50 31.65
N LYS A 259 -1.83 -3.40 31.93
CA LYS A 259 -0.75 -3.20 32.93
C LYS A 259 0.41 -2.34 32.45
N ILE A 260 0.39 -1.94 31.19
CA ILE A 260 1.35 -1.00 30.60
C ILE A 260 0.72 0.39 30.58
N SER A 261 1.44 1.39 31.01
CA SER A 261 1.07 2.81 30.91
C SER A 261 2.04 3.55 30.03
N ARG A 262 1.60 4.66 29.49
CA ARG A 262 2.36 5.52 28.58
C ARG A 262 2.11 6.98 28.90
N PRO A 263 2.98 7.92 28.48
CA PRO A 263 2.72 9.36 28.57
C PRO A 263 1.45 9.74 27.79
N ASP A 264 0.75 10.76 28.27
CA ASP A 264 -0.41 11.33 27.55
C ASP A 264 0.01 12.05 26.25
N ILE A 265 1.28 12.49 26.17
CA ILE A 265 1.83 13.12 24.98
C ILE A 265 2.34 12.02 24.04
N SER A 266 1.73 11.93 22.87
CA SER A 266 2.22 11.06 21.80
C SER A 266 3.35 11.74 21.02
N GLN A 267 4.40 11.00 20.73
CA GLN A 267 5.45 11.46 19.82
C GLN A 267 4.91 11.56 18.39
N LYS A 268 5.38 12.55 17.64
CA LYS A 268 4.86 12.83 16.29
C LYS A 268 5.24 11.75 15.27
N TYR A 269 6.40 11.11 15.46
CA TYR A 269 6.99 10.22 14.44
C TYR A 269 7.36 8.84 14.96
N ASP A 270 7.06 8.57 16.24
CA ASP A 270 7.38 7.31 16.89
C ASP A 270 6.25 6.91 17.86
N LEU A 271 6.17 5.64 18.21
CA LEU A 271 5.25 5.13 19.23
C LEU A 271 5.73 5.42 20.65
N GLY A 272 7.02 5.76 20.81
CA GLY A 272 7.63 6.12 22.10
C GLY A 272 7.65 4.98 23.08
N PHE A 273 7.86 3.73 22.64
CA PHE A 273 7.91 2.56 23.52
C PHE A 273 8.93 2.71 24.65
N ASP A 274 10.02 3.42 24.42
CA ASP A 274 11.06 3.68 25.42
C ASP A 274 10.55 4.49 26.62
N PHE A 275 9.40 5.15 26.48
CA PHE A 275 8.75 5.93 27.54
C PHE A 275 7.55 5.21 28.16
N TRP A 276 7.30 3.95 27.80
CA TRP A 276 6.22 3.16 28.37
C TRP A 276 6.74 2.45 29.63
N TRP A 277 5.86 2.29 30.62
CA TRP A 277 6.23 1.67 31.89
C TRP A 277 5.19 0.66 32.36
N PHE A 278 5.64 -0.24 33.23
CA PHE A 278 4.77 -1.19 33.90
C PHE A 278 4.05 -0.52 35.07
N GLU A 279 2.72 -0.56 35.08
CA GLU A 279 1.88 0.04 36.12
C GLU A 279 1.39 -1.03 37.10
N GLN A 280 2.04 -1.12 38.26
CA GLN A 280 1.75 -2.16 39.27
C GLN A 280 0.30 -2.17 39.75
N LYS A 281 -0.32 -0.99 39.93
CA LYS A 281 -1.73 -0.89 40.37
C LYS A 281 -2.67 -1.51 39.33
N LYS A 282 -2.46 -1.24 38.06
CA LYS A 282 -3.24 -1.83 36.98
C LYS A 282 -3.01 -3.35 36.86
N ALA A 283 -1.78 -3.81 37.10
CA ALA A 283 -1.47 -5.24 37.08
C ALA A 283 -2.18 -6.01 38.20
N LYS A 284 -2.24 -5.47 39.43
CA LYS A 284 -2.98 -6.06 40.55
C LYS A 284 -4.47 -6.16 40.25
N ASN A 285 -5.09 -5.08 39.77
CA ASN A 285 -6.51 -5.08 39.40
C ASN A 285 -6.82 -6.13 38.32
N MET A 286 -5.92 -6.34 37.36
CA MET A 286 -6.11 -7.37 36.34
C MET A 286 -6.02 -8.79 36.91
N SER A 287 -5.12 -9.05 37.86
CA SER A 287 -5.01 -10.36 38.53
C SER A 287 -6.26 -10.67 39.37
N GLU A 288 -6.82 -9.67 40.05
CA GLU A 288 -8.06 -9.80 40.82
C GLU A 288 -9.29 -10.06 39.91
N ILE A 289 -9.37 -9.40 38.76
CA ILE A 289 -10.44 -9.64 37.76
C ILE A 289 -10.30 -11.04 37.17
N SER A 290 -9.08 -11.50 36.87
CA SER A 290 -8.85 -12.84 36.31
C SER A 290 -9.17 -13.96 37.32
N SER A 291 -8.82 -13.77 38.60
CA SER A 291 -9.18 -14.71 39.67
C SER A 291 -10.69 -14.79 39.91
N SER A 292 -11.37 -13.63 39.95
CA SER A 292 -12.83 -13.58 40.11
C SER A 292 -13.60 -14.20 38.93
N SER A 293 -13.02 -14.15 37.72
CA SER A 293 -13.62 -14.79 36.53
C SER A 293 -13.39 -16.30 36.48
N SER A 294 -12.25 -16.80 37.01
CA SER A 294 -12.00 -18.24 37.15
C SER A 294 -12.87 -18.87 38.22
N ASP A 295 -13.11 -18.18 39.35
CA ASP A 295 -13.99 -18.65 40.40
C ASP A 295 -15.47 -18.72 39.97
N LYS A 296 -15.93 -17.76 39.13
CA LYS A 296 -17.27 -17.83 38.53
C LYS A 296 -17.43 -18.97 37.53
N LYS A 297 -16.36 -19.34 36.82
CA LYS A 297 -16.38 -20.47 35.87
C LYS A 297 -16.40 -21.80 36.59
N ASN A 298 -15.60 -21.95 37.66
CA ASN A 298 -15.60 -23.14 38.50
C ASN A 298 -16.93 -23.34 39.25
N ASN A 299 -17.57 -22.27 39.72
CA ASN A 299 -18.90 -22.38 40.36
C ASN A 299 -20.01 -22.78 39.36
N LYS A 300 -19.91 -22.41 38.09
CA LYS A 300 -20.86 -22.85 37.06
C LYS A 300 -20.71 -24.34 36.73
N ASP A 301 -19.48 -24.81 36.65
CA ASP A 301 -19.21 -26.24 36.36
C ASP A 301 -19.63 -27.12 37.53
N ASN A 302 -19.41 -26.67 38.78
CA ASN A 302 -19.88 -27.41 39.96
C ASN A 302 -21.41 -27.46 40.06
N SER A 303 -22.15 -26.46 39.60
CA SER A 303 -23.59 -26.47 39.61
C SER A 303 -24.20 -27.58 38.72
N ILE A 304 -23.53 -27.91 37.62
CA ILE A 304 -23.93 -29.01 36.74
C ILE A 304 -23.77 -30.37 37.45
N TYR A 305 -22.65 -30.53 38.20
CA TYR A 305 -22.44 -31.75 38.99
C TYR A 305 -23.47 -31.91 40.10
N TYR A 306 -23.87 -30.85 40.80
CA TYR A 306 -24.94 -30.88 41.78
C TYR A 306 -26.30 -31.22 41.17
N LEU A 307 -26.62 -30.70 39.98
CA LEU A 307 -27.85 -31.05 39.27
C LEU A 307 -27.86 -32.51 38.82
N LEU A 308 -26.74 -33.04 38.37
CA LEU A 308 -26.62 -34.47 38.02
C LEU A 308 -26.74 -35.36 39.25
N LEU A 309 -26.18 -34.97 40.38
CA LEU A 309 -26.26 -35.72 41.64
C LEU A 309 -27.72 -35.77 42.15
N ILE A 310 -28.43 -34.65 42.11
CA ILE A 310 -29.88 -34.55 42.48
C ILE A 310 -30.74 -35.44 41.55
N PHE A 311 -30.41 -35.41 40.25
CA PHE A 311 -31.12 -36.25 39.28
C PHE A 311 -30.86 -37.74 39.53
N LEU A 312 -29.65 -38.12 39.85
CA LEU A 312 -29.28 -39.49 40.19
C LEU A 312 -30.01 -39.98 41.47
N LEU A 313 -30.04 -39.17 42.51
CA LEU A 313 -30.76 -39.44 43.74
C LEU A 313 -32.27 -39.59 43.50
N PHE A 314 -32.84 -38.76 42.62
CA PHE A 314 -34.25 -38.85 42.25
C PHE A 314 -34.59 -40.14 41.49
N VAL A 315 -33.69 -40.57 40.59
CA VAL A 315 -33.85 -41.85 39.88
C VAL A 315 -33.76 -43.03 40.82
N LEU A 316 -32.80 -43.04 41.75
CA LEU A 316 -32.63 -44.09 42.78
C LEU A 316 -33.84 -44.15 43.72
N TRP A 317 -34.41 -43.01 44.14
CA TRP A 317 -35.61 -42.96 44.96
C TRP A 317 -36.83 -43.50 44.21
N LYS A 318 -36.98 -43.22 42.91
CA LYS A 318 -38.05 -43.73 42.06
C LYS A 318 -37.96 -45.23 41.82
N MET A 319 -36.72 -45.76 41.69
CA MET A 319 -36.47 -47.18 41.59
C MET A 319 -36.83 -47.95 42.88
N LYS A 320 -36.48 -47.39 44.07
CA LYS A 320 -36.82 -47.97 45.38
C LYS A 320 -38.30 -48.00 45.66
N ARG A 321 -39.10 -47.10 45.09
CA ARG A 321 -40.56 -47.05 45.20
C ARG A 321 -41.31 -48.06 44.31
N LYS A 322 -40.59 -48.66 43.33
CA LYS A 322 -41.19 -49.69 42.45
C LYS A 322 -40.93 -51.14 42.93
N THR A 323 -40.10 -51.29 43.94
CA THR A 323 -39.69 -52.58 44.52
C THR A 323 -40.36 -52.85 45.89
N ASN A 324 -41.19 -51.95 46.38
CA ASN A 324 -42.15 -52.12 47.48
C ASN A 324 -43.54 -51.95 46.89
#